data_5a082a8a643aec340d47a64f5c91b3db
#
_entry.id   5a082a8a643aec340d47a64f5c91b3db
#
_cell.length_a   1.000
_cell.length_b   1.000
_cell.length_c   1.000
_cell.angle_alpha   90.00
_cell.angle_beta   90.00
_cell.angle_gamma   90.00
#
_symmetry.space_group_name_H-M   'P 1'
#
loop_
_entity.id
_entity.type
_entity.pdbx_description
1 polymer ?
#
loop_
_entity_poly.entity_id
_entity_poly.type
_entity_poly.pdbx_seq_one_letter_code
_entity_poly.pdbx_strand_id
1 'polypeptide(L)'
;MKNTITLLLLCILFITCKPIYITSDFDFASSPEAPDYSDNKDWAVLPSQWPKELEEVVGPHIKKEADVFYIYPTLFTDKNDAGWNSNVRSSKIRNEILSKAIAFQASAWTQAANLYAPFYRQAHYRIFVDPYSSQG
;
A
#
# COMPACT_ATOMS: atom_id res chain seq x y z
N MET A 1 41.39 -16.19 -25.16
CA MET A 1 41.37 -14.99 -24.28
C MET A 1 40.19 -14.05 -24.54
N LYS A 2 39.83 -13.69 -25.80
CA LYS A 2 38.66 -12.81 -26.08
C LYS A 2 37.34 -13.36 -25.52
N ASN A 3 37.06 -14.65 -25.71
CA ASN A 3 35.80 -15.28 -25.25
C ASN A 3 35.67 -15.37 -23.73
N THR A 4 36.80 -15.51 -23.03
CA THR A 4 36.83 -15.55 -21.55
C THR A 4 36.48 -14.19 -20.93
N ILE A 5 36.97 -13.11 -21.55
CA ILE A 5 36.68 -11.73 -21.12
C ILE A 5 35.20 -11.40 -21.36
N THR A 6 34.65 -11.82 -22.51
CA THR A 6 33.23 -11.62 -22.84
C THR A 6 32.31 -12.38 -21.86
N LEU A 7 32.68 -13.61 -21.48
CA LEU A 7 31.94 -14.39 -20.49
C LEU A 7 32.00 -13.75 -19.10
N LEU A 8 33.16 -13.23 -18.69
CA LEU A 8 33.32 -12.54 -17.41
C LEU A 8 32.48 -11.23 -17.37
N LEU A 9 32.48 -10.48 -18.48
CA LEU A 9 31.64 -9.27 -18.59
C LEU A 9 30.14 -9.59 -18.49
N LEU A 10 29.71 -10.69 -19.12
CA LEU A 10 28.32 -11.14 -19.06
C LEU A 10 27.88 -11.53 -17.65
N CYS A 11 28.77 -12.17 -16.86
CA CYS A 11 28.47 -12.54 -15.47
C CYS A 11 28.29 -11.32 -14.53
N ILE A 12 28.95 -10.20 -14.82
CA ILE A 12 28.83 -8.97 -14.00
C ILE A 12 27.46 -8.30 -14.21
N LEU A 13 26.79 -8.52 -15.32
CA LEU A 13 25.46 -7.96 -15.60
C LEU A 13 24.34 -8.61 -14.77
N PHE A 14 24.59 -9.73 -14.09
CA PHE A 14 23.62 -10.42 -13.23
C PHE A 14 23.74 -10.09 -11.75
N ILE A 15 24.56 -9.09 -11.36
CA ILE A 15 24.57 -8.59 -10.01
C ILE A 15 23.29 -7.79 -9.80
N THR A 16 22.22 -8.47 -9.44
CA THR A 16 20.96 -7.83 -9.06
C THR A 16 21.17 -7.08 -7.75
N CYS A 17 21.13 -5.76 -7.81
CA CYS A 17 21.16 -4.92 -6.63
C CYS A 17 19.87 -5.15 -5.83
N LYS A 18 19.93 -5.93 -4.75
CA LYS A 18 18.78 -6.10 -3.85
C LYS A 18 18.51 -4.76 -3.15
N PRO A 19 17.25 -4.36 -3.03
CA PRO A 19 16.92 -3.15 -2.31
C PRO A 19 17.33 -3.28 -0.85
N ILE A 20 17.99 -2.25 -0.31
CA ILE A 20 18.33 -2.17 1.11
C ILE A 20 17.26 -1.34 1.80
N TYR A 21 16.65 -1.88 2.84
CA TYR A 21 15.69 -1.22 3.70
C TYR A 21 16.30 -0.95 5.06
N ILE A 22 15.98 0.19 5.65
CA ILE A 22 16.24 0.43 7.06
C ILE A 22 15.25 -0.43 7.86
N THR A 23 15.73 -1.11 8.89
CA THR A 23 14.91 -1.95 9.78
C THR A 23 15.20 -1.63 11.24
N SER A 24 14.22 -1.89 12.10
CA SER A 24 14.37 -1.96 13.55
C SER A 24 13.83 -3.31 14.03
N ASP A 25 14.19 -3.72 15.22
CA ASP A 25 13.52 -4.86 15.85
C ASP A 25 12.03 -4.56 16.00
N PHE A 26 11.20 -5.59 15.83
CA PHE A 26 9.77 -5.44 16.04
C PHE A 26 9.48 -5.27 17.54
N ASP A 27 8.77 -4.20 17.86
CA ASP A 27 8.25 -3.94 19.20
C ASP A 27 6.76 -3.64 19.10
N PHE A 28 5.94 -4.48 19.73
CA PHE A 28 4.50 -4.31 19.74
C PHE A 28 4.07 -2.97 20.36
N ALA A 29 4.79 -2.48 21.37
CA ALA A 29 4.51 -1.21 22.01
C ALA A 29 4.75 -0.01 21.09
N SER A 30 5.60 -0.16 20.07
CA SER A 30 5.86 0.87 19.05
C SER A 30 4.89 0.84 17.86
N SER A 31 3.95 -0.13 17.86
CA SER A 31 2.97 -0.23 16.78
C SER A 31 2.07 1.02 16.74
N PRO A 32 1.79 1.58 15.57
CA PRO A 32 0.86 2.71 15.45
C PRO A 32 -0.52 2.38 16.02
N GLU A 33 -1.24 3.41 16.45
CA GLU A 33 -2.62 3.27 16.94
C GLU A 33 -3.51 2.54 15.93
N ALA A 34 -4.38 1.67 16.43
CA ALA A 34 -5.37 0.98 15.60
C ALA A 34 -6.44 1.97 15.09
N PRO A 35 -6.97 1.77 13.88
CA PRO A 35 -8.11 2.55 13.42
C PRO A 35 -9.36 2.21 14.25
N ASP A 36 -10.22 3.21 14.43
CA ASP A 36 -11.56 3.06 14.99
C ASP A 36 -12.59 3.18 13.86
N TYR A 37 -13.11 2.07 13.41
CA TYR A 37 -14.07 2.05 12.29
C TYR A 37 -15.47 2.54 12.65
N SER A 38 -15.74 2.92 13.91
CA SER A 38 -16.90 3.72 14.27
C SER A 38 -16.75 5.19 13.85
N ASP A 39 -15.50 5.63 13.61
CA ASP A 39 -15.19 6.98 13.11
C ASP A 39 -15.02 6.94 11.57
N ASN A 40 -15.83 7.72 10.87
CA ASN A 40 -15.76 7.82 9.40
C ASN A 40 -14.39 8.25 8.89
N LYS A 41 -13.59 8.96 9.71
CA LYS A 41 -12.22 9.36 9.29
C LYS A 41 -11.27 8.16 9.14
N ASP A 42 -11.61 6.97 9.63
CA ASP A 42 -10.80 5.77 9.45
C ASP A 42 -11.23 4.93 8.24
N TRP A 43 -12.08 5.51 7.41
CA TRP A 43 -12.43 4.96 6.10
C TRP A 43 -11.84 5.81 4.98
N ALA A 44 -11.24 5.14 4.01
CA ALA A 44 -10.79 5.76 2.76
C ALA A 44 -11.99 6.03 1.83
N VAL A 45 -12.98 5.11 1.83
CA VAL A 45 -14.22 5.26 1.07
C VAL A 45 -15.39 4.73 1.89
N LEU A 46 -16.43 5.54 1.96
CA LEU A 46 -17.78 5.14 2.32
C LEU A 46 -18.76 5.74 1.30
N PRO A 47 -19.91 5.11 1.04
CA PRO A 47 -20.95 5.72 0.20
C PRO A 47 -21.39 7.10 0.69
N SER A 48 -21.35 7.33 2.03
CA SER A 48 -21.65 8.62 2.66
C SER A 48 -20.47 9.59 2.70
N GLN A 49 -19.26 9.13 2.38
CA GLN A 49 -18.02 9.91 2.36
C GLN A 49 -17.20 9.52 1.14
N TRP A 50 -17.64 10.04 -0.02
CA TRP A 50 -17.00 9.77 -1.30
C TRP A 50 -15.76 10.64 -1.48
N PRO A 51 -14.55 10.08 -1.64
CA PRO A 51 -13.36 10.90 -1.75
C PRO A 51 -13.26 11.58 -3.11
N LYS A 52 -12.69 12.78 -3.10
CA LYS A 52 -12.54 13.61 -4.30
C LYS A 52 -11.72 12.90 -5.39
N GLU A 53 -10.66 12.20 -5.01
CA GLU A 53 -9.78 11.46 -5.92
C GLU A 53 -10.54 10.38 -6.70
N LEU A 54 -11.55 9.78 -6.09
CA LEU A 54 -12.40 8.79 -6.74
C LEU A 54 -13.47 9.48 -7.60
N GLU A 55 -14.06 10.57 -7.09
CA GLU A 55 -15.05 11.36 -7.83
C GLU A 55 -14.47 11.92 -9.14
N GLU A 56 -13.23 12.36 -9.14
CA GLU A 56 -12.54 12.86 -10.33
C GLU A 56 -12.37 11.78 -11.43
N VAL A 57 -12.33 10.51 -11.03
CA VAL A 57 -12.14 9.38 -11.98
C VAL A 57 -13.47 8.81 -12.46
N VAL A 58 -14.45 8.66 -11.57
CA VAL A 58 -15.70 7.91 -11.86
C VAL A 58 -16.98 8.74 -11.70
N GLY A 59 -16.85 9.99 -11.28
CA GLY A 59 -17.98 10.86 -10.95
C GLY A 59 -18.53 10.65 -9.54
N PRO A 60 -19.64 11.31 -9.18
CA PRO A 60 -20.22 11.23 -7.86
C PRO A 60 -20.77 9.82 -7.57
N HIS A 61 -20.87 9.49 -6.28
CA HIS A 61 -21.46 8.24 -5.85
C HIS A 61 -22.93 8.14 -6.25
N ILE A 62 -23.29 7.03 -6.88
CA ILE A 62 -24.68 6.63 -7.17
C ILE A 62 -24.93 5.31 -6.46
N LYS A 63 -25.95 5.26 -5.60
CA LYS A 63 -26.32 4.07 -4.82
C LYS A 63 -26.53 2.85 -5.73
N LYS A 64 -25.98 1.72 -5.32
CA LYS A 64 -26.09 0.41 -5.99
C LYS A 64 -26.80 -0.61 -5.08
N GLU A 65 -27.23 -1.72 -5.68
CA GLU A 65 -27.87 -2.84 -4.97
C GLU A 65 -26.85 -3.74 -4.23
N ALA A 66 -25.62 -3.80 -4.73
CA ALA A 66 -24.56 -4.61 -4.16
C ALA A 66 -23.52 -3.76 -3.42
N ASP A 67 -22.82 -4.37 -2.48
CA ASP A 67 -21.72 -3.76 -1.75
C ASP A 67 -20.40 -4.50 -2.03
N VAL A 68 -19.30 -3.75 -2.12
CA VAL A 68 -17.93 -4.26 -2.20
C VAL A 68 -17.11 -3.71 -1.05
N PHE A 69 -16.51 -4.59 -0.27
CA PHE A 69 -15.50 -4.25 0.71
C PHE A 69 -14.11 -4.46 0.09
N TYR A 70 -13.38 -3.38 -0.12
CA TYR A 70 -12.11 -3.39 -0.84
C TYR A 70 -10.92 -3.22 0.10
N ILE A 71 -10.03 -4.22 0.11
CA ILE A 71 -8.74 -4.16 0.80
C ILE A 71 -7.65 -3.98 -0.25
N TYR A 72 -7.01 -2.82 -0.26
CA TYR A 72 -5.94 -2.49 -1.20
C TYR A 72 -4.60 -3.10 -0.77
N PRO A 73 -3.65 -3.32 -1.71
CA PRO A 73 -2.31 -3.79 -1.38
C PRO A 73 -1.54 -2.74 -0.56
N THR A 74 -0.47 -3.16 0.14
CA THR A 74 0.36 -2.21 0.87
C THR A 74 1.02 -1.19 -0.05
N LEU A 75 0.92 0.08 0.33
CA LEU A 75 1.64 1.22 -0.23
C LEU A 75 2.75 1.70 0.71
N PHE A 76 2.92 1.04 1.85
CA PHE A 76 3.97 1.33 2.81
C PHE A 76 5.30 0.71 2.35
N THR A 77 6.01 1.44 1.48
CA THR A 77 7.18 0.94 0.72
C THR A 77 8.44 1.79 0.89
N ASP A 78 8.42 2.82 1.75
CA ASP A 78 9.54 3.74 1.93
C ASP A 78 10.76 3.03 2.54
N LYS A 79 11.84 2.93 1.78
CA LYS A 79 13.07 2.22 2.21
C LYS A 79 13.73 2.83 3.44
N ASN A 80 13.46 4.10 3.70
CA ASN A 80 14.02 4.84 4.83
C ASN A 80 13.13 4.82 6.07
N ASP A 81 11.95 4.19 6.00
CA ASP A 81 11.08 4.03 7.15
C ASP A 81 11.37 2.68 7.83
N ALA A 82 11.85 2.73 9.09
CA ALA A 82 12.17 1.53 9.86
C ALA A 82 10.94 0.83 10.45
N GLY A 83 9.77 1.47 10.44
CA GLY A 83 8.53 0.94 11.00
C GLY A 83 8.04 -0.33 10.31
N TRP A 84 7.45 -1.24 11.05
CA TRP A 84 6.86 -2.48 10.51
C TRP A 84 5.42 -2.28 10.02
N ASN A 85 4.71 -1.33 10.60
CA ASN A 85 3.34 -1.01 10.26
C ASN A 85 3.17 0.48 9.93
N SER A 86 2.34 0.78 8.95
CA SER A 86 2.04 2.16 8.60
C SER A 86 1.16 2.83 9.66
N ASN A 87 1.42 4.11 9.90
CA ASN A 87 0.53 4.93 10.71
C ASN A 87 -0.69 5.35 9.88
N VAL A 88 -1.88 4.91 10.27
CA VAL A 88 -3.15 5.25 9.60
C VAL A 88 -3.50 6.74 9.67
N ARG A 89 -2.83 7.52 10.53
CA ARG A 89 -3.00 8.98 10.62
C ARG A 89 -2.03 9.74 9.72
N SER A 90 -1.06 9.05 9.08
CA SER A 90 -0.11 9.69 8.16
C SER A 90 -0.81 10.23 6.92
N SER A 91 -0.78 11.55 6.73
CA SER A 91 -1.35 12.20 5.54
C SER A 91 -0.67 11.71 4.24
N LYS A 92 0.64 11.45 4.28
CA LYS A 92 1.38 10.88 3.14
C LYS A 92 0.76 9.55 2.69
N ILE A 93 0.61 8.61 3.63
CA ILE A 93 0.03 7.27 3.33
C ILE A 93 -1.43 7.39 2.88
N ARG A 94 -2.24 8.22 3.54
CA ARG A 94 -3.64 8.44 3.15
C ARG A 94 -3.75 8.99 1.73
N ASN A 95 -2.96 9.98 1.38
CA ASN A 95 -2.95 10.56 0.04
C ASN A 95 -2.52 9.54 -1.02
N GLU A 96 -1.53 8.70 -0.73
CA GLU A 96 -1.12 7.63 -1.64
C GLU A 96 -2.22 6.57 -1.82
N ILE A 97 -2.93 6.20 -0.75
CA ILE A 97 -4.06 5.27 -0.81
C ILE A 97 -5.16 5.86 -1.71
N LEU A 98 -5.58 7.09 -1.45
CA LEU A 98 -6.67 7.74 -2.20
C LEU A 98 -6.30 7.94 -3.67
N SER A 99 -5.11 8.50 -3.94
CA SER A 99 -4.69 8.84 -5.30
C SER A 99 -4.22 7.67 -6.16
N LYS A 100 -3.87 6.53 -5.55
CA LYS A 100 -3.38 5.35 -6.30
C LYS A 100 -4.33 4.16 -6.18
N ALA A 101 -4.46 3.58 -4.99
CA ALA A 101 -5.25 2.35 -4.81
C ALA A 101 -6.75 2.60 -5.00
N ILE A 102 -7.28 3.66 -4.42
CA ILE A 102 -8.71 3.97 -4.53
C ILE A 102 -9.04 4.48 -5.93
N ALA A 103 -8.34 5.50 -6.41
CA ALA A 103 -8.64 6.12 -7.70
C ALA A 103 -8.48 5.16 -8.90
N PHE A 104 -7.47 4.26 -8.88
CA PHE A 104 -7.15 3.46 -10.07
C PHE A 104 -7.44 1.96 -9.94
N GLN A 105 -7.63 1.43 -8.74
CA GLN A 105 -7.94 0.01 -8.55
C GLN A 105 -9.37 -0.19 -8.05
N ALA A 106 -9.75 0.49 -6.97
CA ALA A 106 -11.09 0.36 -6.40
C ALA A 106 -12.16 0.95 -7.33
N SER A 107 -11.83 1.95 -8.15
CA SER A 107 -12.70 2.57 -9.14
C SER A 107 -13.37 1.56 -10.09
N ALA A 108 -12.71 0.44 -10.38
CA ALA A 108 -13.25 -0.62 -11.23
C ALA A 108 -14.57 -1.22 -10.71
N TRP A 109 -14.84 -1.13 -9.42
CA TRP A 109 -16.05 -1.69 -8.79
C TRP A 109 -17.22 -0.73 -8.71
N THR A 110 -16.99 0.57 -8.88
CA THR A 110 -17.97 1.63 -8.61
C THR A 110 -19.21 1.59 -9.52
N GLN A 111 -19.08 0.99 -10.71
CA GLN A 111 -20.23 0.83 -11.62
C GLN A 111 -21.18 -0.28 -11.16
N ALA A 112 -20.69 -1.27 -10.43
CA ALA A 112 -21.45 -2.45 -10.04
C ALA A 112 -21.90 -2.42 -8.57
N ALA A 113 -21.19 -1.73 -7.68
CA ALA A 113 -21.41 -1.82 -6.24
C ALA A 113 -21.15 -0.50 -5.49
N ASN A 114 -21.72 -0.38 -4.28
CA ASN A 114 -21.29 0.60 -3.30
C ASN A 114 -19.93 0.19 -2.76
N LEU A 115 -18.99 1.12 -2.70
CA LEU A 115 -17.62 0.83 -2.31
C LEU A 115 -17.37 1.20 -0.85
N TYR A 116 -16.78 0.27 -0.11
CA TYR A 116 -16.30 0.44 1.26
C TYR A 116 -14.81 0.09 1.29
N ALA A 117 -13.96 1.00 1.74
CA ALA A 117 -12.53 0.76 1.87
C ALA A 117 -12.01 1.41 3.17
N PRO A 118 -11.50 0.62 4.13
CA PRO A 118 -10.97 1.18 5.37
C PRO A 118 -9.54 1.69 5.18
N PHE A 119 -9.13 2.68 5.98
CA PHE A 119 -7.72 2.86 6.27
C PHE A 119 -7.29 1.80 7.29
N TYR A 120 -6.20 1.07 7.04
CA TYR A 120 -5.69 0.06 7.95
C TYR A 120 -4.17 0.16 8.13
N ARG A 121 -3.64 -0.40 9.20
CA ARG A 121 -2.19 -0.50 9.43
C ARG A 121 -1.59 -1.49 8.45
N GLN A 122 -1.04 -0.97 7.36
CA GLN A 122 -0.40 -1.80 6.34
C GLN A 122 0.92 -2.34 6.87
N ALA A 123 1.22 -3.60 6.61
CA ALA A 123 2.56 -4.12 6.81
C ALA A 123 3.52 -3.49 5.79
N HIS A 124 4.75 -3.21 6.20
CA HIS A 124 5.76 -2.67 5.30
C HIS A 124 6.07 -3.68 4.17
N TYR A 125 6.20 -3.20 2.93
CA TYR A 125 6.46 -4.05 1.75
C TYR A 125 7.69 -4.96 1.91
N ARG A 126 8.70 -4.55 2.70
CA ARG A 126 9.92 -5.34 2.91
C ARG A 126 9.67 -6.74 3.47
N ILE A 127 8.53 -7.00 4.15
CA ILE A 127 8.20 -8.36 4.63
C ILE A 127 8.11 -9.40 3.50
N PHE A 128 7.95 -8.96 2.25
CA PHE A 128 7.91 -9.80 1.06
C PHE A 128 9.26 -9.91 0.34
N VAL A 129 10.33 -9.30 0.90
CA VAL A 129 11.64 -9.18 0.24
C VAL A 129 12.73 -9.79 1.11
N ASP A 130 13.52 -10.73 0.57
CA ASP A 130 14.69 -11.27 1.27
C ASP A 130 15.79 -10.20 1.44
N PRO A 131 16.48 -10.19 2.59
CA PRO A 131 16.40 -11.10 3.74
C PRO A 131 15.35 -10.69 4.80
N TYR A 132 14.52 -9.71 4.54
CA TYR A 132 13.62 -9.11 5.53
C TYR A 132 12.37 -9.96 5.81
N SER A 133 11.99 -10.84 4.89
CA SER A 133 10.82 -11.73 5.01
C SER A 133 10.87 -12.67 6.23
N SER A 134 12.06 -12.93 6.79
CA SER A 134 12.26 -13.75 7.98
C SER A 134 12.29 -12.96 9.30
N GLN A 135 12.11 -11.65 9.26
CA GLN A 135 12.24 -10.74 10.41
C GLN A 135 10.89 -10.20 10.92
N GLY A 136 9.80 -10.43 10.19
CA GLY A 136 8.46 -9.95 10.50
C GLY A 136 7.55 -10.99 11.14
#